data_ac82e3b84a52ca87de153270a02a180a
#
_entry.id   ac82e3b84a52ca87de153270a02a180a
#
_cell.length_a   1.000
_cell.length_b   1.000
_cell.length_c   1.000
_cell.angle_alpha   90.00
_cell.angle_beta   90.00
_cell.angle_gamma   90.00
#
_symmetry.space_group_name_H-M   'P 1'
#
loop_
_entity.id
_entity.type
_entity.pdbx_description
1 polymer ?
#
loop_
_entity_poly.entity_id
_entity_poly.type
_entity_poly.pdbx_seq_one_letter_code
_entity_poly.pdbx_strand_id
1 'polypeptide(L)'
;QPVIEVKISPDVSGEIVELAVKEGDRVNKGDLLVKIKPDTYVSGLERAEASLNSSNARLVQTEAQLQTAKLAFDRNKELFGQKAISQAEFENAESQYKVAKGDYDAARFSVKSADATLKESRESLAKTTIYAPVSGTISKLNVEKGERVVGTMQMAGTELMRLANLNNMEVRVDVNENDIVRVKYKDTALV
;
A
#
# COMPACT_ATOMS: atom_id res chain seq x y z
N GLN A 1 -26.10 -15.01 17.81
CA GLN A 1 -24.92 -14.41 17.22
C GLN A 1 -25.24 -13.95 15.79
N PRO A 2 -24.63 -12.87 15.29
CA PRO A 2 -24.79 -12.49 13.88
C PRO A 2 -24.10 -13.55 12.99
N VAL A 3 -24.72 -13.87 11.86
CA VAL A 3 -24.19 -14.85 10.89
C VAL A 3 -22.88 -14.35 10.24
N ILE A 4 -22.78 -13.02 10.09
CA ILE A 4 -21.59 -12.37 9.51
C ILE A 4 -21.07 -11.32 10.49
N GLU A 5 -19.88 -11.54 11.02
CA GLU A 5 -19.15 -10.59 11.84
C GLU A 5 -17.77 -10.33 11.20
N VAL A 6 -17.46 -9.05 10.97
CA VAL A 6 -16.19 -8.62 10.39
C VAL A 6 -15.39 -7.89 11.47
N LYS A 7 -14.22 -8.42 11.79
CA LYS A 7 -13.25 -7.77 12.69
C LYS A 7 -12.48 -6.71 11.93
N ILE A 8 -12.41 -5.51 12.48
CA ILE A 8 -11.66 -4.38 11.91
C ILE A 8 -10.41 -4.19 12.75
N SER A 9 -9.28 -4.30 12.09
CA SER A 9 -7.94 -4.03 12.66
C SER A 9 -7.19 -3.06 11.75
N PRO A 10 -6.31 -2.21 12.30
CA PRO A 10 -5.56 -1.26 11.50
C PRO A 10 -4.41 -1.98 10.79
N ASP A 11 -4.08 -1.56 9.58
CA ASP A 11 -2.88 -2.03 8.89
C ASP A 11 -1.62 -1.33 9.41
N VAL A 12 -1.76 -0.09 9.89
CA VAL A 12 -0.68 0.79 10.33
C VAL A 12 -0.79 1.11 11.81
N SER A 13 0.34 1.34 12.47
CA SER A 13 0.40 1.63 13.91
C SER A 13 0.36 3.14 14.16
N GLY A 14 -0.25 3.57 15.26
CA GLY A 14 -0.27 4.97 15.65
C GLY A 14 -1.30 5.28 16.72
N GLU A 15 -1.45 6.56 17.06
CA GLU A 15 -2.43 7.08 18.00
C GLU A 15 -3.75 7.40 17.28
N ILE A 16 -4.88 7.04 17.87
CA ILE A 16 -6.21 7.37 17.35
C ILE A 16 -6.50 8.85 17.62
N VAL A 17 -6.55 9.65 16.57
CA VAL A 17 -6.88 11.09 16.67
C VAL A 17 -8.37 11.34 16.52
N GLU A 18 -9.06 10.47 15.81
CA GLU A 18 -10.50 10.59 15.59
C GLU A 18 -11.16 9.21 15.61
N LEU A 19 -12.25 9.10 16.36
CA LEU A 19 -13.12 7.95 16.42
C LEU A 19 -14.53 8.46 16.09
N ALA A 20 -14.98 8.15 14.87
CA ALA A 20 -16.22 8.73 14.31
C ALA A 20 -17.49 7.97 14.72
N VAL A 21 -17.35 6.83 15.41
CA VAL A 21 -18.43 5.86 15.66
C VAL A 21 -18.41 5.38 17.10
N LYS A 22 -19.58 4.91 17.56
CA LYS A 22 -19.80 4.31 18.88
C LYS A 22 -20.35 2.90 18.75
N GLU A 23 -20.26 2.13 19.84
CA GLU A 23 -20.91 0.83 19.92
C GLU A 23 -22.42 0.97 19.74
N GLY A 24 -23.01 0.13 18.90
CA GLY A 24 -24.42 0.19 18.52
C GLY A 24 -24.74 1.06 17.30
N ASP A 25 -23.80 1.87 16.82
CA ASP A 25 -24.03 2.72 15.63
C ASP A 25 -24.17 1.88 14.37
N ARG A 26 -25.05 2.33 13.48
CA ARG A 26 -25.22 1.76 12.14
C ARG A 26 -24.35 2.52 11.15
N VAL A 27 -23.53 1.78 10.41
CA VAL A 27 -22.61 2.32 9.41
C VAL A 27 -22.87 1.72 8.03
N ASN A 28 -22.64 2.52 7.00
CA ASN A 28 -22.66 2.09 5.63
C ASN A 28 -21.23 1.82 5.13
N LYS A 29 -21.12 0.97 4.09
CA LYS A 29 -19.84 0.77 3.42
C LYS A 29 -19.26 2.11 2.95
N GLY A 30 -18.03 2.41 3.36
CA GLY A 30 -17.30 3.63 3.03
C GLY A 30 -17.42 4.75 4.09
N ASP A 31 -18.18 4.56 5.16
CA ASP A 31 -18.23 5.51 6.28
C ASP A 31 -16.90 5.51 7.05
N LEU A 32 -16.48 6.68 7.52
CA LEU A 32 -15.26 6.83 8.34
C LEU A 32 -15.48 6.17 9.70
N LEU A 33 -14.58 5.29 10.09
CA LEU A 33 -14.59 4.64 11.40
C LEU A 33 -13.57 5.26 12.35
N VAL A 34 -12.30 5.21 11.94
CA VAL A 34 -11.15 5.63 12.76
C VAL A 34 -10.14 6.37 11.91
N LYS A 35 -9.52 7.41 12.49
CA LYS A 35 -8.37 8.08 11.90
C LYS A 35 -7.19 8.00 12.85
N ILE A 36 -6.10 7.43 12.36
CA ILE A 36 -4.81 7.33 13.03
C ILE A 36 -3.99 8.58 12.71
N LYS A 37 -3.16 9.03 13.64
CA LYS A 37 -2.30 10.20 13.50
C LYS A 37 -1.38 10.05 12.26
N PRO A 38 -1.50 10.94 11.26
CA PRO A 38 -0.83 10.74 9.97
C PRO A 38 0.58 11.33 9.89
N ASP A 39 1.05 12.10 10.89
CA ASP A 39 2.24 12.95 10.81
C ASP A 39 3.50 12.22 10.34
N THR A 40 3.75 11.03 10.88
CA THR A 40 4.89 10.17 10.50
C THR A 40 4.78 9.66 9.07
N TYR A 41 3.58 9.36 8.63
CA TYR A 41 3.29 8.86 7.27
C TYR A 41 3.36 10.00 6.24
N VAL A 42 2.92 11.21 6.59
CA VAL A 42 3.09 12.42 5.77
C VAL A 42 4.57 12.71 5.56
N SER A 43 5.37 12.74 6.64
CA SER A 43 6.82 12.95 6.53
C SER A 43 7.52 11.81 5.76
N GLY A 44 7.00 10.59 5.81
CA GLY A 44 7.45 9.46 4.99
C GLY A 44 7.18 9.69 3.51
N LEU A 45 5.98 10.15 3.18
CA LEU A 45 5.57 10.49 1.81
C LEU A 45 6.44 11.60 1.23
N GLU A 46 6.63 12.71 1.97
CA GLU A 46 7.48 13.84 1.54
C GLU A 46 8.93 13.40 1.25
N ARG A 47 9.50 12.53 2.08
CA ARG A 47 10.84 11.97 1.85
C ARG A 47 10.89 11.11 0.58
N ALA A 48 9.87 10.29 0.34
CA ALA A 48 9.78 9.46 -0.86
C ALA A 48 9.62 10.32 -2.13
N GLU A 49 8.85 11.41 -2.06
CA GLU A 49 8.71 12.38 -3.16
C GLU A 49 10.04 13.08 -3.46
N ALA A 50 10.76 13.52 -2.43
CA ALA A 50 12.09 14.12 -2.59
C ALA A 50 13.08 13.15 -3.24
N SER A 51 13.06 11.86 -2.85
CA SER A 51 13.88 10.81 -3.43
C SER A 51 13.55 10.56 -4.91
N LEU A 52 12.26 10.53 -5.26
CA LEU A 52 11.83 10.41 -6.66
C LEU A 52 12.30 11.61 -7.50
N ASN A 53 12.16 12.83 -6.98
CA ASN A 53 12.62 14.04 -7.65
C ASN A 53 14.14 14.02 -7.89
N SER A 54 14.93 13.56 -6.91
CA SER A 54 16.37 13.38 -7.05
C SER A 54 16.72 12.33 -8.12
N SER A 55 16.00 11.20 -8.14
CA SER A 55 16.20 10.15 -9.16
C SER A 55 15.84 10.65 -10.56
N ASN A 56 14.77 11.45 -10.70
CA ASN A 56 14.39 12.07 -11.95
C ASN A 56 15.45 13.08 -12.46
N ALA A 57 16.01 13.90 -11.56
CA ALA A 57 17.08 14.83 -11.92
C ALA A 57 18.32 14.09 -12.45
N ARG A 58 18.67 12.96 -11.83
CA ARG A 58 19.75 12.10 -12.30
C ARG A 58 19.45 11.45 -13.66
N LEU A 59 18.20 11.04 -13.89
CA LEU A 59 17.76 10.50 -15.19
C LEU A 59 17.97 11.53 -16.30
N VAL A 60 17.52 12.77 -16.09
CA VAL A 60 17.71 13.88 -17.07
C VAL A 60 19.19 14.13 -17.33
N GLN A 61 20.04 14.09 -16.30
CA GLN A 61 21.49 14.23 -16.47
C GLN A 61 22.08 13.12 -17.33
N THR A 62 21.74 11.85 -17.04
CA THR A 62 22.26 10.70 -17.81
C THR A 62 21.70 10.65 -19.22
N GLU A 63 20.48 11.12 -19.43
CA GLU A 63 19.86 11.27 -20.76
C GLU A 63 20.65 12.26 -21.63
N ALA A 64 21.03 13.42 -21.07
CA ALA A 64 21.87 14.41 -21.78
C ALA A 64 23.26 13.83 -22.11
N GLN A 65 23.85 13.06 -21.20
CA GLN A 65 25.13 12.37 -21.43
C GLN A 65 25.01 11.32 -22.55
N LEU A 66 23.94 10.52 -22.53
CA LEU A 66 23.65 9.53 -23.57
C LEU A 66 23.48 10.22 -24.95
N GLN A 67 22.75 11.33 -24.99
CA GLN A 67 22.56 12.08 -26.23
C GLN A 67 23.89 12.59 -26.78
N THR A 68 24.76 13.14 -25.93
CA THR A 68 26.10 13.59 -26.33
C THR A 68 26.96 12.46 -26.86
N ALA A 69 26.99 11.32 -26.13
CA ALA A 69 27.74 10.13 -26.55
C ALA A 69 27.20 9.54 -27.85
N LYS A 70 25.88 9.55 -28.04
CA LYS A 70 25.24 9.09 -29.27
C LYS A 70 25.63 9.95 -30.48
N LEU A 71 25.58 11.28 -30.34
CA LEU A 71 26.01 12.19 -31.42
C LEU A 71 27.49 12.00 -31.80
N ALA A 72 28.35 11.79 -30.80
CA ALA A 72 29.76 11.49 -31.04
C ALA A 72 29.94 10.14 -31.76
N PHE A 73 29.23 9.11 -31.32
CA PHE A 73 29.25 7.78 -31.94
C PHE A 73 28.75 7.85 -33.41
N ASP A 74 27.61 8.49 -33.66
CA ASP A 74 27.02 8.61 -35.00
C ASP A 74 27.98 9.35 -35.96
N ARG A 75 28.62 10.43 -35.49
CA ARG A 75 29.63 11.17 -36.26
C ARG A 75 30.87 10.27 -36.56
N ASN A 76 31.42 9.59 -35.56
CA ASN A 76 32.60 8.73 -35.75
C ASN A 76 32.26 7.53 -36.66
N LYS A 77 31.05 7.02 -36.62
CA LYS A 77 30.56 5.97 -37.50
C LYS A 77 30.59 6.42 -38.97
N GLU A 78 30.15 7.64 -39.25
CA GLU A 78 30.19 8.21 -40.60
C GLU A 78 31.64 8.43 -41.09
N LEU A 79 32.49 9.00 -40.22
CA LEU A 79 33.91 9.23 -40.54
C LEU A 79 34.67 7.92 -40.75
N PHE A 80 34.36 6.88 -39.99
CA PHE A 80 34.93 5.56 -40.16
C PHE A 80 34.53 4.91 -41.49
N GLY A 81 33.25 5.08 -41.88
CA GLY A 81 32.76 4.67 -43.21
C GLY A 81 33.49 5.34 -44.37
N GLN A 82 33.90 6.60 -44.17
CA GLN A 82 34.70 7.39 -45.12
C GLN A 82 36.22 7.10 -45.01
N LYS A 83 36.65 6.18 -44.10
CA LYS A 83 38.05 5.87 -43.80
C LYS A 83 38.86 7.09 -43.28
N ALA A 84 38.19 8.05 -42.66
CA ALA A 84 38.80 9.26 -42.14
C ALA A 84 39.31 9.16 -40.69
N ILE A 85 38.97 8.10 -39.98
CA ILE A 85 39.42 7.79 -38.59
C ILE A 85 39.91 6.37 -38.48
N SER A 86 40.68 6.08 -37.43
CA SER A 86 41.18 4.74 -37.11
C SER A 86 40.07 3.85 -36.50
N GLN A 87 40.26 2.53 -36.57
CA GLN A 87 39.38 1.57 -35.92
C GLN A 87 39.34 1.78 -34.40
N ALA A 88 40.47 2.09 -33.78
CA ALA A 88 40.56 2.32 -32.33
C ALA A 88 39.72 3.54 -31.88
N GLU A 89 39.72 4.61 -32.70
CA GLU A 89 38.86 5.79 -32.40
C GLU A 89 37.36 5.49 -32.52
N PHE A 90 37.00 4.68 -33.51
CA PHE A 90 35.62 4.22 -33.65
C PHE A 90 35.17 3.35 -32.48
N GLU A 91 35.98 2.32 -32.11
CA GLU A 91 35.72 1.42 -30.98
C GLU A 91 35.62 2.18 -29.64
N ASN A 92 36.43 3.22 -29.45
CA ASN A 92 36.36 4.09 -28.28
C ASN A 92 35.02 4.83 -28.22
N ALA A 93 34.59 5.43 -29.32
CA ALA A 93 33.29 6.13 -29.40
C ALA A 93 32.13 5.15 -29.19
N GLU A 94 32.18 3.96 -29.72
CA GLU A 94 31.18 2.89 -29.49
C GLU A 94 31.13 2.47 -28.03
N SER A 95 32.29 2.30 -27.39
CA SER A 95 32.38 1.96 -25.96
C SER A 95 31.76 3.05 -25.08
N GLN A 96 32.11 4.33 -25.36
CA GLN A 96 31.54 5.47 -24.62
C GLN A 96 30.01 5.54 -24.75
N TYR A 97 29.48 5.32 -25.96
CA TYR A 97 28.03 5.26 -26.17
C TYR A 97 27.38 4.12 -25.39
N LYS A 98 27.99 2.90 -25.38
CA LYS A 98 27.49 1.76 -24.63
C LYS A 98 27.48 2.01 -23.12
N VAL A 99 28.52 2.65 -22.58
CA VAL A 99 28.60 3.04 -21.17
C VAL A 99 27.49 4.04 -20.83
N ALA A 100 27.38 5.14 -21.60
CA ALA A 100 26.35 6.16 -21.37
C ALA A 100 24.94 5.57 -21.45
N LYS A 101 24.70 4.61 -22.35
CA LYS A 101 23.43 3.89 -22.44
C LYS A 101 23.17 3.04 -21.18
N GLY A 102 24.18 2.36 -20.68
CA GLY A 102 24.08 1.60 -19.43
C GLY A 102 23.74 2.48 -18.23
N ASP A 103 24.40 3.66 -18.13
CA ASP A 103 24.13 4.63 -17.07
C ASP A 103 22.72 5.22 -17.14
N TYR A 104 22.24 5.52 -18.34
CA TYR A 104 20.86 5.96 -18.55
C TYR A 104 19.85 4.87 -18.14
N ASP A 105 20.05 3.62 -18.56
CA ASP A 105 19.18 2.51 -18.20
C ASP A 105 19.18 2.27 -16.69
N ALA A 106 20.32 2.37 -16.02
CA ALA A 106 20.44 2.27 -14.57
C ALA A 106 19.67 3.40 -13.86
N ALA A 107 19.80 4.66 -14.33
CA ALA A 107 19.06 5.79 -13.78
C ALA A 107 17.56 5.63 -13.97
N ARG A 108 17.11 5.11 -15.13
CA ARG A 108 15.70 4.83 -15.40
C ARG A 108 15.14 3.79 -14.43
N PHE A 109 15.88 2.74 -14.12
CA PHE A 109 15.46 1.75 -13.11
C PHE A 109 15.45 2.33 -11.70
N SER A 110 16.38 3.26 -11.39
CA SER A 110 16.37 3.98 -10.11
C SER A 110 15.10 4.82 -9.93
N VAL A 111 14.65 5.52 -10.98
CA VAL A 111 13.37 6.24 -10.96
C VAL A 111 12.20 5.29 -10.70
N LYS A 112 12.16 4.15 -11.40
CA LYS A 112 11.10 3.15 -11.19
C LYS A 112 11.07 2.60 -9.75
N SER A 113 12.25 2.40 -9.16
CA SER A 113 12.36 1.97 -7.75
C SER A 113 11.87 3.05 -6.78
N ALA A 114 12.26 4.31 -7.01
CA ALA A 114 11.82 5.43 -6.18
C ALA A 114 10.30 5.68 -6.31
N ASP A 115 9.72 5.52 -7.50
CA ASP A 115 8.27 5.59 -7.72
C ASP A 115 7.52 4.50 -6.97
N ALA A 116 8.03 3.27 -6.95
CA ALA A 116 7.45 2.19 -6.16
C ALA A 116 7.45 2.50 -4.66
N THR A 117 8.55 3.07 -4.13
CA THR A 117 8.64 3.51 -2.73
C THR A 117 7.67 4.65 -2.42
N LEU A 118 7.50 5.60 -3.34
CA LEU A 118 6.51 6.67 -3.22
C LEU A 118 5.08 6.10 -3.14
N LYS A 119 4.77 5.15 -4.00
CA LYS A 119 3.46 4.48 -4.00
C LYS A 119 3.21 3.77 -2.67
N GLU A 120 4.18 3.03 -2.14
CA GLU A 120 4.09 2.36 -0.83
C GLU A 120 3.85 3.36 0.30
N SER A 121 4.58 4.49 0.31
CA SER A 121 4.40 5.55 1.30
C SER A 121 3.01 6.19 1.21
N ARG A 122 2.48 6.38 0.00
CA ARG A 122 1.13 6.91 -0.24
C ARG A 122 0.05 5.93 0.24
N GLU A 123 0.22 4.64 -0.02
CA GLU A 123 -0.68 3.59 0.46
C GLU A 123 -0.66 3.52 2.00
N SER A 124 0.52 3.62 2.62
CA SER A 124 0.65 3.65 4.08
C SER A 124 -0.06 4.84 4.70
N LEU A 125 0.04 6.02 4.07
CA LEU A 125 -0.72 7.20 4.50
C LEU A 125 -2.23 7.00 4.33
N ALA A 126 -2.68 6.44 3.21
CA ALA A 126 -4.11 6.15 2.99
C ALA A 126 -4.67 5.20 4.06
N LYS A 127 -3.89 4.23 4.51
CA LYS A 127 -4.25 3.26 5.57
C LYS A 127 -4.34 3.87 6.97
N THR A 128 -3.95 5.12 7.18
CA THR A 128 -4.18 5.84 8.45
C THR A 128 -5.65 6.21 8.65
N THR A 129 -6.45 6.21 7.58
CA THR A 129 -7.89 6.49 7.63
C THR A 129 -8.63 5.20 7.32
N ILE A 130 -9.37 4.70 8.29
CA ILE A 130 -10.04 3.40 8.24
C ILE A 130 -11.52 3.62 7.98
N TYR A 131 -12.00 3.01 6.90
CA TYR A 131 -13.39 3.05 6.47
C TYR A 131 -14.07 1.69 6.64
N ALA A 132 -15.41 1.72 6.76
CA ALA A 132 -16.22 0.50 6.84
C ALA A 132 -16.15 -0.31 5.53
N PRO A 133 -15.68 -1.56 5.54
CA PRO A 133 -15.60 -2.39 4.34
C PRO A 133 -16.97 -2.92 3.90
N VAL A 134 -17.91 -3.01 4.84
CA VAL A 134 -19.29 -3.48 4.65
C VAL A 134 -20.25 -2.62 5.47
N SER A 135 -21.51 -2.59 5.08
CA SER A 135 -22.56 -1.97 5.89
C SER A 135 -22.99 -2.91 7.02
N GLY A 136 -23.24 -2.36 8.20
CA GLY A 136 -23.61 -3.14 9.38
C GLY A 136 -23.78 -2.28 10.62
N THR A 137 -23.85 -2.92 11.78
CA THR A 137 -23.90 -2.27 13.09
C THR A 137 -22.63 -2.63 13.86
N ILE A 138 -22.08 -1.69 14.59
CA ILE A 138 -20.91 -1.91 15.45
C ILE A 138 -21.35 -2.74 16.65
N SER A 139 -20.96 -4.02 16.66
CA SER A 139 -21.32 -4.95 17.74
C SER A 139 -20.41 -4.82 18.96
N LYS A 140 -19.18 -4.36 18.74
CA LYS A 140 -18.19 -4.16 19.80
C LYS A 140 -17.17 -3.11 19.38
N LEU A 141 -16.82 -2.22 20.31
CA LEU A 141 -15.76 -1.24 20.18
C LEU A 141 -14.70 -1.52 21.26
N ASN A 142 -13.45 -1.80 20.84
CA ASN A 142 -12.38 -2.21 21.78
C ASN A 142 -11.34 -1.10 22.03
N VAL A 143 -11.51 0.09 21.43
CA VAL A 143 -10.50 1.16 21.49
C VAL A 143 -11.16 2.51 21.77
N GLU A 144 -10.37 3.43 22.31
CA GLU A 144 -10.80 4.80 22.61
C GLU A 144 -9.97 5.84 21.85
N LYS A 145 -10.52 7.05 21.73
CA LYS A 145 -9.76 8.18 21.16
C LYS A 145 -8.57 8.51 22.05
N GLY A 146 -7.38 8.68 21.45
CA GLY A 146 -6.11 8.91 22.13
C GLY A 146 -5.34 7.62 22.42
N GLU A 147 -5.93 6.45 22.22
CA GLU A 147 -5.25 5.18 22.40
C GLU A 147 -4.27 4.90 21.27
N ARG A 148 -3.19 4.16 21.60
CA ARG A 148 -2.18 3.74 20.62
C ARG A 148 -2.44 2.32 20.16
N VAL A 149 -2.59 2.14 18.86
CA VAL A 149 -2.87 0.85 18.24
C VAL A 149 -1.69 0.34 17.43
N VAL A 150 -1.62 -0.99 17.29
CA VAL A 150 -0.58 -1.69 16.53
C VAL A 150 -1.18 -2.27 15.26
N GLY A 151 -0.54 -1.99 14.13
CA GLY A 151 -0.97 -2.51 12.83
C GLY A 151 -0.67 -3.98 12.61
N THR A 152 -1.44 -4.62 11.75
CA THR A 152 -1.34 -6.06 11.43
C THR A 152 -0.09 -6.42 10.63
N MET A 153 0.60 -5.45 10.02
CA MET A 153 1.77 -5.72 9.16
C MET A 153 2.98 -6.28 9.92
N GLN A 154 3.05 -6.13 11.24
CA GLN A 154 4.24 -6.52 12.03
C GLN A 154 3.96 -7.58 13.09
N MET A 155 2.71 -7.69 13.57
CA MET A 155 2.30 -8.63 14.62
C MET A 155 0.78 -8.87 14.53
N ALA A 156 0.23 -9.68 15.45
CA ALA A 156 -1.22 -9.74 15.65
C ALA A 156 -1.71 -8.32 16.02
N GLY A 157 -2.34 -7.62 15.06
CA GLY A 157 -2.77 -6.24 15.21
C GLY A 157 -3.84 -6.06 16.29
N THR A 158 -3.99 -4.84 16.78
CA THR A 158 -5.06 -4.46 17.71
C THR A 158 -6.41 -4.60 17.01
N GLU A 159 -7.36 -5.35 17.59
CA GLU A 159 -8.74 -5.38 17.12
C GLU A 159 -9.42 -4.08 17.56
N LEU A 160 -9.79 -3.20 16.60
CA LEU A 160 -10.42 -1.92 16.87
C LEU A 160 -11.90 -2.10 17.24
N MET A 161 -12.62 -2.79 16.38
CA MET A 161 -14.06 -2.98 16.50
C MET A 161 -14.54 -4.18 15.69
N ARG A 162 -15.80 -4.54 15.90
CA ARG A 162 -16.49 -5.55 15.11
C ARG A 162 -17.73 -4.96 14.45
N LEU A 163 -17.88 -5.24 13.16
CA LEU A 163 -19.09 -4.96 12.41
C LEU A 163 -19.89 -6.24 12.26
N ALA A 164 -21.17 -6.19 12.62
CA ALA A 164 -22.10 -7.30 12.52
C ALA A 164 -23.29 -6.94 11.64
N ASN A 165 -23.72 -7.88 10.80
CA ASN A 165 -24.99 -7.76 10.09
C ASN A 165 -26.10 -8.37 10.97
N LEU A 166 -26.85 -7.50 11.65
CA LEU A 166 -27.93 -7.92 12.55
C LEU A 166 -29.23 -8.35 11.83
N ASN A 167 -29.27 -8.24 10.50
CA ASN A 167 -30.46 -8.68 9.75
C ASN A 167 -30.57 -10.21 9.69
N ASN A 168 -29.44 -10.91 9.83
CA ASN A 168 -29.37 -12.37 9.84
C ASN A 168 -28.71 -12.82 11.15
N MET A 169 -29.55 -13.32 12.07
CA MET A 169 -29.13 -13.81 13.37
C MET A 169 -29.25 -15.34 13.41
N GLU A 170 -28.31 -16.01 14.02
CA GLU A 170 -28.36 -17.42 14.35
C GLU A 170 -28.22 -17.63 15.87
N VAL A 171 -28.92 -18.62 16.38
CA VAL A 171 -28.76 -19.08 17.76
C VAL A 171 -28.03 -20.40 17.72
N ARG A 172 -26.88 -20.45 18.37
CA ARG A 172 -26.11 -21.69 18.57
C ARG A 172 -26.37 -22.17 19.98
N VAL A 173 -26.90 -23.36 20.09
CA VAL A 173 -27.13 -24.07 21.38
C VAL A 173 -26.35 -25.35 21.38
N ASP A 174 -25.64 -25.61 22.47
CA ASP A 174 -25.02 -26.91 22.71
C ASP A 174 -26.07 -27.86 23.24
N VAL A 175 -26.40 -28.89 22.48
CA VAL A 175 -27.37 -29.90 22.85
C VAL A 175 -26.63 -31.11 23.39
N ASN A 176 -27.00 -31.54 24.60
CA ASN A 176 -26.41 -32.71 25.22
C ASN A 176 -26.76 -34.00 24.42
N GLU A 177 -25.88 -34.97 24.42
CA GLU A 177 -25.99 -36.23 23.66
C GLU A 177 -27.30 -36.97 23.91
N ASN A 178 -27.84 -36.88 25.14
CA ASN A 178 -29.12 -37.47 25.51
C ASN A 178 -30.37 -36.76 24.95
N ASP A 179 -30.26 -35.50 24.60
CA ASP A 179 -31.37 -34.67 24.14
C ASP A 179 -31.41 -34.48 22.62
N ILE A 180 -30.31 -34.78 21.91
CA ILE A 180 -30.20 -34.66 20.45
C ILE A 180 -31.23 -35.49 19.69
N VAL A 181 -31.67 -36.62 20.28
CA VAL A 181 -32.70 -37.50 19.69
C VAL A 181 -34.08 -36.83 19.61
N ARG A 182 -34.29 -35.82 20.44
CA ARG A 182 -35.56 -35.06 20.52
C ARG A 182 -35.62 -33.87 19.61
N VAL A 183 -34.45 -33.36 19.14
CA VAL A 183 -34.34 -32.20 18.28
C VAL A 183 -34.50 -32.59 16.81
N LYS A 184 -35.45 -31.98 16.12
CA LYS A 184 -35.72 -32.24 14.70
C LYS A 184 -35.50 -30.98 13.87
N TYR A 185 -35.19 -31.20 12.62
CA TYR A 185 -35.09 -30.11 11.65
C TYR A 185 -36.41 -29.33 11.58
N LYS A 186 -36.34 -28.00 11.74
CA LYS A 186 -37.49 -27.07 11.85
C LYS A 186 -38.20 -27.01 13.20
N ASP A 187 -37.67 -27.56 14.25
CA ASP A 187 -38.20 -27.28 15.58
C ASP A 187 -38.05 -25.81 15.92
N THR A 188 -39.07 -25.25 16.59
CA THR A 188 -39.06 -23.82 16.95
C THR A 188 -38.44 -23.67 18.33
N ALA A 189 -37.41 -22.82 18.42
CA ALA A 189 -36.83 -22.42 19.70
C ALA A 189 -37.38 -21.07 20.14
N LEU A 190 -37.79 -20.98 21.40
CA LEU A 190 -38.08 -19.72 22.07
C LEU A 190 -36.79 -19.21 22.73
N VAL A 191 -36.37 -18.01 22.37
CA VAL A 191 -35.19 -17.35 22.92
C VAL A 191 -35.60 -16.17 23.77
#